data_11db5668921d30b5fe2c7b55afc4a6f6
#
_entry.id   11db5668921d30b5fe2c7b55afc4a6f6
#
_cell.length_a   1.000
_cell.length_b   1.000
_cell.length_c   1.000
_cell.angle_alpha   90.00
_cell.angle_beta   90.00
_cell.angle_gamma   90.00
#
_symmetry.space_group_name_H-M   'P 1'
#
loop_
_entity.id
_entity.type
_entity.pdbx_description
1 polymer ?
#
loop_
_entity_poly.entity_id
_entity_poly.type
_entity_poly.pdbx_seq_one_letter_code
_entity_poly.pdbx_strand_id
1 'polypeptide(L)' 'MDTQIQGTVKFFNEEKGFGFIKHDNSSKETFVHANGLIDQIEANDKVIFDVQEGRKGPNAVNVKRLS' A
#
# COMPACT_ATOMS: atom_id res chain seq x y z
N MET A 1 15.41 -9.43 8.67
CA MET A 1 15.58 -8.15 8.01
C MET A 1 14.24 -7.51 7.77
N ASP A 2 14.13 -6.26 8.16
CA ASP A 2 12.86 -5.58 8.08
C ASP A 2 12.67 -5.04 6.68
N THR A 3 11.70 -5.60 5.95
CA THR A 3 11.43 -5.18 4.58
C THR A 3 10.24 -4.23 4.49
N GLN A 4 9.70 -3.82 5.64
CA GLN A 4 8.52 -2.99 5.67
C GLN A 4 8.83 -1.58 5.24
N ILE A 5 7.92 -1.01 4.46
CA ILE A 5 8.06 0.32 3.89
C ILE A 5 6.94 1.19 4.43
N GLN A 6 7.26 2.42 4.79
CA GLN A 6 6.26 3.39 5.22
C GLN A 6 5.80 4.22 4.04
N GLY A 7 4.52 4.49 4.00
CA GLY A 7 3.96 5.29 2.93
C GLY A 7 2.65 5.95 3.34
N THR A 8 2.12 6.72 2.42
CA THR A 8 0.84 7.39 2.59
C THR A 8 -0.08 6.98 1.46
N VAL A 9 -1.29 6.56 1.81
CA VAL A 9 -2.26 6.15 0.80
C VAL A 9 -2.64 7.38 -0.04
N LYS A 10 -2.45 7.27 -1.34
CA LYS A 10 -2.83 8.33 -2.26
C LYS A 10 -4.34 8.32 -2.49
N PHE A 11 -4.87 7.15 -2.76
CA PHE A 11 -6.30 6.91 -2.81
C PHE A 11 -6.56 5.41 -2.71
N PHE A 12 -7.78 5.06 -2.37
CA PHE A 12 -8.21 3.67 -2.42
C PHE A 12 -9.66 3.62 -2.87
N ASN A 13 -9.92 2.83 -3.90
CA ASN A 13 -11.27 2.66 -4.44
C ASN A 13 -11.85 1.36 -3.89
N GLU A 14 -12.75 1.49 -2.93
CA GLU A 14 -13.35 0.33 -2.27
C GLU A 14 -14.22 -0.49 -3.20
N GLU A 15 -14.88 0.15 -4.15
CA GLU A 15 -15.74 -0.57 -5.09
C GLU A 15 -14.94 -1.50 -5.98
N LYS A 16 -13.80 -1.03 -6.46
CA LYS A 16 -12.95 -1.81 -7.36
C LYS A 16 -11.88 -2.59 -6.60
N GLY A 17 -11.66 -2.26 -5.34
CA GLY A 17 -10.73 -2.98 -4.50
C GLY A 17 -9.28 -2.73 -4.80
N PHE A 18 -8.90 -1.51 -5.16
CA PHE A 18 -7.51 -1.18 -5.41
C PHE A 18 -7.21 0.28 -5.10
N GLY A 19 -5.94 0.58 -4.99
CA GLY A 19 -5.48 1.95 -4.77
C GLY A 19 -3.98 2.04 -4.97
N PHE A 20 -3.43 3.16 -4.58
CA PHE A 20 -1.98 3.41 -4.65
C PHE A 20 -1.48 3.99 -3.34
N ILE A 21 -0.27 3.58 -2.99
CA ILE A 21 0.41 4.06 -1.79
C ILE A 21 1.69 4.75 -2.24
N LYS A 22 1.87 5.99 -1.83
CA LYS A 22 3.09 6.73 -2.11
C LYS A 22 4.10 6.44 -1.00
N HIS A 23 5.32 6.07 -1.39
CA HIS A 23 6.40 5.83 -0.43
C HIS A 23 6.82 7.14 0.21
N ASP A 24 7.01 7.13 1.53
CA ASP A 24 7.39 8.35 2.24
C ASP A 24 8.79 8.82 1.91
N ASN A 25 9.68 7.88 1.58
CA ASN A 25 11.09 8.18 1.36
C ASN A 25 11.44 8.41 -0.11
N SER A 26 10.46 8.37 -1.00
CA SER A 26 10.73 8.55 -2.42
C SER A 26 9.45 8.99 -3.12
N SER A 27 9.56 9.26 -4.41
CA SER A 27 8.38 9.60 -5.21
C SER A 27 7.70 8.37 -5.81
N LYS A 28 8.14 7.18 -5.43
CA LYS A 28 7.54 5.95 -5.94
C LYS A 28 6.13 5.76 -5.41
N GLU A 29 5.32 5.14 -6.23
CA GLU A 29 3.96 4.72 -5.85
C GLU A 29 3.85 3.23 -6.12
N THR A 30 3.15 2.53 -5.23
CA THR A 30 2.97 1.09 -5.34
C THR A 30 1.48 0.79 -5.38
N PHE A 31 1.10 -0.06 -6.31
CA PHE A 31 -0.28 -0.53 -6.42
C PHE A 31 -0.63 -1.40 -5.21
N VAL A 32 -1.84 -1.23 -4.70
CA VAL A 32 -2.34 -2.09 -3.62
C VAL A 32 -3.72 -2.61 -4.00
N HIS A 33 -3.93 -3.90 -3.76
CA HIS A 33 -5.22 -4.55 -3.96
C HIS A 33 -5.83 -4.87 -2.61
N ALA A 34 -7.16 -4.93 -2.55
CA ALA A 34 -7.86 -5.21 -1.30
C ALA A 34 -7.36 -6.48 -0.62
N ASN A 35 -6.94 -7.47 -1.40
CA ASN A 35 -6.41 -8.73 -0.86
C ASN A 35 -5.09 -8.55 -0.13
N GLY A 36 -4.39 -7.45 -0.35
CA GLY A 36 -3.12 -7.18 0.32
C GLY A 36 -3.28 -6.37 1.60
N LEU A 37 -4.49 -6.04 2.00
CA LEU A 37 -4.74 -5.22 3.17
C LEU A 37 -4.92 -6.09 4.42
N ILE A 38 -4.23 -5.73 5.48
CA ILE A 38 -4.51 -6.27 6.81
C ILE A 38 -5.55 -5.38 7.49
N ASP A 39 -5.38 -4.08 7.35
CA ASP A 39 -6.32 -3.08 7.85
C ASP A 39 -7.01 -2.38 6.71
N GLN A 40 -8.22 -1.90 6.95
CA GLN A 40 -8.91 -1.06 5.98
C GLN A 40 -8.24 0.31 5.95
N ILE A 41 -8.03 0.83 4.74
CA ILE A 41 -7.30 2.08 4.55
C ILE A 41 -8.14 3.08 3.76
N GLU A 42 -7.78 4.36 3.90
CA GLU A 42 -8.41 5.47 3.17
C GLU A 42 -7.33 6.40 2.66
N ALA A 43 -7.71 7.30 1.78
CA ALA A 43 -6.78 8.31 1.25
C ALA A 43 -6.16 9.10 2.42
N ASN A 44 -4.88 9.38 2.29
CA ASN A 44 -4.07 10.12 3.26
C ASN A 44 -3.72 9.35 4.54
N ASP A 45 -4.11 8.08 4.65
CA ASP A 45 -3.71 7.26 5.79
C ASP A 45 -2.23 6.92 5.70
N LYS A 46 -1.56 6.97 6.84
CA LYS A 46 -0.19 6.47 6.95
C LYS A 46 -0.24 4.97 7.13
N VAL A 47 0.58 4.27 6.36
CA VAL A 47 0.60 2.81 6.36
C VAL A 47 2.01 2.28 6.35
N ILE A 48 2.13 1.04 6.75
CA ILE A 48 3.36 0.26 6.61
C ILE A 48 3.01 -0.98 5.80
N PHE A 49 3.89 -1.38 4.90
CA PHE A 49 3.59 -2.46 3.98
C PHE A 49 4.85 -3.11 3.45
N ASP A 50 4.69 -4.29 2.86
CA ASP A 50 5.75 -4.97 2.12
C ASP A 50 5.44 -4.86 0.64
N VAL A 51 6.48 -5.00 -0.19
CA VAL A 51 6.32 -5.01 -1.64
C VAL A 51 6.60 -6.42 -2.14
N GLN A 52 5.70 -6.93 -2.95
CA GLN A 52 5.83 -8.25 -3.56
C GLN A 52 5.75 -8.10 -5.07
N GLU A 53 6.68 -8.75 -5.78
CA GLU A 53 6.65 -8.75 -7.23
C GLU A 53 5.49 -9.59 -7.75
N GLY A 54 4.67 -8.98 -8.59
CA GLY A 54 3.56 -9.67 -9.23
C GLY A 54 3.72 -9.68 -10.74
N ARG A 55 2.74 -10.25 -11.43
CA ARG A 55 2.79 -10.34 -12.88
C ARG A 55 2.79 -8.99 -13.58
N LYS A 56 2.12 -8.02 -12.96
CA LYS A 56 1.99 -6.67 -13.53
C LYS A 56 2.95 -5.68 -12.90
N GLY A 57 3.85 -6.15 -12.05
CA GLY A 57 4.79 -5.29 -11.35
C GLY A 57 4.64 -5.41 -9.85
N PRO A 58 5.30 -4.52 -9.09
CA PRO A 58 5.27 -4.60 -7.64
C PRO A 58 3.89 -4.26 -7.06
N ASN A 59 3.48 -5.03 -6.06
CA ASN A 59 2.24 -4.84 -5.31
C ASN A 59 2.54 -4.64 -3.84
N ALA A 60 1.76 -3.80 -3.18
CA ALA A 60 1.83 -3.68 -1.72
C ALA A 60 1.04 -4.82 -1.09
N VAL A 61 1.63 -5.48 -0.10
CA VAL A 61 0.98 -6.57 0.64
C VAL A 61 1.20 -6.34 2.13
N ASN A 62 0.42 -7.01 2.94
CA ASN A 62 0.50 -6.87 4.40
C ASN A 62 0.38 -5.42 4.85
N VAL A 63 -0.52 -4.69 4.22
CA VAL A 63 -0.68 -3.26 4.46
C VAL A 63 -1.41 -3.05 5.78
N LYS A 64 -0.77 -2.31 6.69
CA LYS A 64 -1.33 -1.95 7.99
C LYS A 64 -1.35 -0.45 8.16
N ARG A 65 -2.35 0.05 8.85
CA ARG A 65 -2.38 1.46 9.21
C ARG A 65 -1.44 1.73 10.37
N LEU A 66 -0.72 2.83 10.25
CA LEU A 66 0.05 3.40 11.36
C LEU A 66 -0.84 4.43 12.01
N SER A 67 -1.45 4.10 13.08
CA SER A 67 -2.37 5.05 13.73
C SER A 67 -1.79 5.68 14.96
#